data_0adc56cfc61fba4ccfea4010a6639827
#
_entry.id   0adc56cfc61fba4ccfea4010a6639827
#
_cell.length_a   1.000
_cell.length_b   1.000
_cell.length_c   1.000
_cell.angle_alpha   90.00
_cell.angle_beta   90.00
_cell.angle_gamma   90.00
#
_symmetry.space_group_name_H-M   'P 1'
#
loop_
_entity.id
_entity.type
_entity.pdbx_description
1 polymer ?
#
loop_
_entity_poly.entity_id
_entity_poly.type
_entity_poly.pdbx_seq_one_letter_code
_entity_poly.pdbx_strand_id
1 'polypeptide(L)'
;MIIGVCGFIGSGKNTVADYLVREHCFVPVSFASVLKDTCASLFGWDREMLEGRSEESRIQREIIDEFWSERLGIPNFSPRYGLQYIGTDIMRKHFHPDIWVIASERVLMRYRDVVISDVRFPNEMAMIRRNGGKIWMVDRERPSWYDVALNAPEQMPEFYPHIHESEYV
;
A
#
# COMPACT_ATOMS: atom_id res chain seq x y z
N MET A 1 5.69 -2.45 -20.96
CA MET A 1 5.80 -3.64 -20.06
C MET A 1 5.35 -3.25 -18.68
N ILE A 2 4.60 -4.11 -17.95
CA ILE A 2 4.20 -3.84 -16.58
C ILE A 2 5.01 -4.77 -15.65
N ILE A 3 5.66 -4.19 -14.62
CA ILE A 3 6.36 -4.95 -13.58
C ILE A 3 5.73 -4.59 -12.25
N GLY A 4 5.10 -5.59 -11.62
CA GLY A 4 4.64 -5.49 -10.24
C GLY A 4 5.72 -6.00 -9.30
N VAL A 5 6.03 -5.26 -8.26
CA VAL A 5 7.00 -5.63 -7.23
C VAL A 5 6.27 -5.87 -5.93
N CYS A 6 6.33 -7.10 -5.42
CA CYS A 6 5.75 -7.50 -4.15
C CYS A 6 6.84 -7.94 -3.16
N GLY A 7 6.47 -8.12 -1.89
CA GLY A 7 7.38 -8.51 -0.80
C GLY A 7 7.00 -7.80 0.51
N PHE A 8 7.59 -8.26 1.61
CA PHE A 8 7.27 -7.76 2.94
C PHE A 8 7.69 -6.30 3.16
N ILE A 9 7.18 -5.71 4.22
CA ILE A 9 7.60 -4.37 4.67
C ILE A 9 9.12 -4.37 4.89
N GLY A 10 9.80 -3.33 4.39
CA GLY A 10 11.27 -3.22 4.52
C GLY A 10 12.10 -4.10 3.57
N SER A 11 11.49 -4.95 2.73
CA SER A 11 12.23 -5.86 1.82
C SER A 11 13.05 -5.17 0.73
N GLY A 12 12.78 -3.89 0.43
CA GLY A 12 13.48 -3.15 -0.62
C GLY A 12 12.70 -3.00 -1.94
N LYS A 13 11.38 -3.19 -1.94
CA LYS A 13 10.52 -3.01 -3.12
C LYS A 13 10.74 -1.67 -3.83
N ASN A 14 10.81 -0.59 -3.04
CA ASN A 14 11.02 0.74 -3.59
C ASN A 14 12.41 0.88 -4.24
N THR A 15 13.45 0.27 -3.65
CA THR A 15 14.80 0.27 -4.23
C THR A 15 14.82 -0.36 -5.62
N VAL A 16 14.09 -1.49 -5.79
CA VAL A 16 13.94 -2.14 -7.10
C VAL A 16 13.16 -1.26 -8.07
N ALA A 17 12.06 -0.65 -7.60
CA ALA A 17 11.28 0.25 -8.45
C ALA A 17 12.09 1.50 -8.87
N ASP A 18 12.80 2.13 -7.93
CA ASP A 18 13.65 3.30 -8.20
C ASP A 18 14.77 2.98 -9.19
N TYR A 19 15.33 1.77 -9.11
CA TYR A 19 16.31 1.30 -10.09
C TYR A 19 15.69 1.23 -11.50
N LEU A 20 14.51 0.62 -11.64
CA LEU A 20 13.80 0.52 -12.93
C LEU A 20 13.44 1.90 -13.49
N VAL A 21 13.03 2.82 -12.63
CA VAL A 21 12.73 4.21 -13.03
C VAL A 21 13.99 4.90 -13.55
N ARG A 22 15.08 4.83 -12.80
CA ARG A 22 16.30 5.57 -13.11
C ARG A 22 17.06 4.99 -14.30
N GLU A 23 17.23 3.66 -14.36
CA GLU A 23 18.08 3.00 -15.35
C GLU A 23 17.32 2.53 -16.59
N HIS A 24 16.00 2.33 -16.48
CA HIS A 24 15.18 1.75 -17.54
C HIS A 24 13.97 2.60 -17.94
N CYS A 25 13.88 3.83 -17.42
CA CYS A 25 12.83 4.80 -17.76
C CYS A 25 11.40 4.27 -17.52
N PHE A 26 11.20 3.39 -16.56
CA PHE A 26 9.87 2.97 -16.15
C PHE A 26 9.12 4.12 -15.45
N VAL A 27 7.82 4.18 -15.65
CA VAL A 27 6.96 5.13 -14.94
C VAL A 27 6.47 4.48 -13.64
N PRO A 28 6.73 5.08 -12.47
CA PRO A 28 6.22 4.55 -11.22
C PRO A 28 4.71 4.82 -11.10
N VAL A 29 3.95 3.77 -10.81
CA VAL A 29 2.52 3.82 -10.51
C VAL A 29 2.27 3.09 -9.20
N SER A 30 1.25 3.50 -8.45
CA SER A 30 0.88 2.88 -7.17
C SER A 30 -0.63 2.67 -7.12
N PHE A 31 -1.05 1.49 -6.65
CA PHE A 31 -2.46 1.22 -6.37
C PHE A 31 -3.02 2.13 -5.29
N ALA A 32 -2.17 2.52 -4.34
CA ALA A 32 -2.54 3.41 -3.24
C ALA A 32 -2.55 4.90 -3.63
N SER A 33 -2.17 5.29 -4.86
CA SER A 33 -2.07 6.71 -5.22
C SER A 33 -3.41 7.44 -5.07
N VAL A 34 -4.48 6.89 -5.65
CA VAL A 34 -5.82 7.49 -5.59
C VAL A 34 -6.35 7.51 -4.14
N LEU A 35 -6.07 6.47 -3.35
CA LEU A 35 -6.39 6.46 -1.92
C LEU A 35 -5.70 7.60 -1.18
N LYS A 36 -4.41 7.80 -1.41
CA LYS A 36 -3.64 8.87 -0.76
C LYS A 36 -4.13 10.25 -1.19
N ASP A 37 -4.45 10.44 -2.46
CA ASP A 37 -5.03 11.68 -2.98
C ASP A 37 -6.38 11.97 -2.30
N THR A 38 -7.22 10.95 -2.17
CA THR A 38 -8.52 11.04 -1.50
C THR A 38 -8.37 11.39 -0.02
N CYS A 39 -7.49 10.71 0.70
CA CYS A 39 -7.26 10.96 2.12
C CYS A 39 -6.62 12.33 2.36
N ALA A 40 -5.68 12.76 1.52
CA ALA A 40 -5.10 14.09 1.58
C ALA A 40 -6.18 15.17 1.46
N SER A 41 -7.06 15.03 0.48
CA SER A 41 -8.16 15.97 0.26
C SER A 41 -9.22 15.93 1.36
N LEU A 42 -9.58 14.74 1.84
CA LEU A 42 -10.63 14.55 2.85
C LEU A 42 -10.22 15.06 4.23
N PHE A 43 -9.00 14.70 4.65
CA PHE A 43 -8.50 15.00 5.99
C PHE A 43 -7.63 16.26 6.08
N GLY A 44 -7.28 16.85 4.96
CA GLY A 44 -6.37 18.00 4.90
C GLY A 44 -4.91 17.64 5.16
N TRP A 45 -4.54 16.37 5.01
CA TRP A 45 -3.17 15.91 5.24
C TRP A 45 -2.26 16.23 4.06
N ASP A 46 -0.99 16.46 4.37
CA ASP A 46 0.03 16.65 3.33
C ASP A 46 0.19 15.39 2.48
N ARG A 47 0.08 15.55 1.17
CA ARG A 47 0.13 14.43 0.21
C ARG A 47 1.49 13.74 0.15
N GLU A 48 2.58 14.50 0.27
CA GLU A 48 3.94 13.95 0.25
C GLU A 48 4.23 13.20 1.55
N MET A 49 3.74 13.69 2.69
CA MET A 49 3.80 12.95 3.95
C MET A 49 3.13 11.58 3.82
N LEU A 50 1.96 11.49 3.15
CA LEU A 50 1.26 10.22 2.94
C LEU A 50 2.04 9.22 2.07
N GLU A 51 3.01 9.66 1.25
CA GLU A 51 3.87 8.74 0.49
C GLU A 51 4.77 7.89 1.41
N GLY A 52 5.27 8.43 2.50
CA GLY A 52 6.13 7.72 3.44
C GLY A 52 7.47 7.28 2.83
N ARG A 53 8.02 8.07 1.91
CA ARG A 53 9.29 7.76 1.25
C ARG A 53 10.48 8.05 2.15
N SER A 54 10.48 9.18 2.84
CA SER A 54 11.51 9.54 3.81
C SER A 54 11.22 8.96 5.20
N GLU A 55 12.22 8.89 6.04
CA GLU A 55 12.06 8.50 7.45
C GLU A 55 11.15 9.49 8.19
N GLU A 56 11.34 10.78 7.96
CA GLU A 56 10.49 11.83 8.52
C GLU A 56 9.01 11.64 8.15
N SER A 57 8.70 11.44 6.87
CA SER A 57 7.32 11.21 6.43
C SER A 57 6.72 9.92 7.01
N ARG A 58 7.54 8.89 7.27
CA ARG A 58 7.08 7.67 7.96
C ARG A 58 6.72 7.94 9.41
N ILE A 59 7.54 8.72 10.12
CA ILE A 59 7.25 9.13 11.50
C ILE A 59 5.99 9.99 11.53
N GLN A 60 5.90 10.99 10.67
CA GLN A 60 4.75 11.90 10.62
C GLN A 60 3.42 11.17 10.38
N ARG A 61 3.40 10.13 9.56
CA ARG A 61 2.19 9.34 9.33
C ARG A 61 1.70 8.58 10.56
N GLU A 62 2.56 8.31 11.52
CA GLU A 62 2.19 7.61 12.77
C GLU A 62 1.71 8.59 13.86
N ILE A 63 1.93 9.90 13.70
CA ILE A 63 1.49 10.90 14.67
C ILE A 63 -0.05 10.94 14.68
N ILE A 64 -0.61 10.86 15.89
CA ILE A 64 -2.05 10.94 16.09
C ILE A 64 -2.57 12.31 15.67
N ASP A 65 -3.60 12.33 14.86
CA ASP A 65 -4.36 13.52 14.53
C ASP A 65 -5.48 13.68 15.57
N GLU A 66 -5.23 14.52 16.57
CA GLU A 66 -6.15 14.74 17.68
C GLU A 66 -7.51 15.29 17.22
N PHE A 67 -7.50 16.17 16.21
CA PHE A 67 -8.74 16.74 15.68
C PHE A 67 -9.63 15.64 15.10
N TRP A 68 -9.10 14.78 14.24
CA TRP A 68 -9.89 13.71 13.62
C TRP A 68 -10.21 12.59 14.59
N SER A 69 -9.29 12.27 15.54
CA SER A 69 -9.56 11.29 16.61
C SER A 69 -10.78 11.68 17.42
N GLU A 70 -10.86 12.94 17.85
CA GLU A 70 -11.99 13.46 18.64
C GLU A 70 -13.29 13.49 17.82
N ARG A 71 -13.23 14.06 16.60
CA ARG A 71 -14.42 14.28 15.77
C ARG A 71 -15.04 13.00 15.24
N LEU A 72 -14.24 12.00 14.93
CA LEU A 72 -14.72 10.69 14.47
C LEU A 72 -15.03 9.74 15.63
N GLY A 73 -14.59 10.05 16.86
CA GLY A 73 -14.69 9.13 17.98
C GLY A 73 -13.84 7.88 17.82
N ILE A 74 -12.76 7.97 17.03
CA ILE A 74 -11.81 6.89 16.78
C ILE A 74 -10.51 7.19 17.51
N PRO A 75 -10.22 6.50 18.63
CA PRO A 75 -9.01 6.74 19.39
C PRO A 75 -7.73 6.48 18.55
N ASN A 76 -6.73 7.33 18.73
CA ASN A 76 -5.42 7.19 18.08
C ASN A 76 -5.49 7.21 16.53
N PHE A 77 -6.40 7.98 15.96
CA PHE A 77 -6.54 8.11 14.51
C PHE A 77 -5.32 8.85 13.93
N SER A 78 -4.43 8.11 13.28
CA SER A 78 -3.26 8.64 12.59
C SER A 78 -3.44 8.58 11.07
N PRO A 79 -2.68 9.33 10.28
CA PRO A 79 -2.72 9.22 8.82
C PRO A 79 -2.47 7.81 8.28
N ARG A 80 -1.56 7.06 8.90
CA ARG A 80 -1.33 5.65 8.53
C ARG A 80 -2.56 4.79 8.81
N TYR A 81 -3.15 4.91 10.00
CA TYR A 81 -4.38 4.20 10.34
C TYR A 81 -5.52 4.59 9.40
N GLY A 82 -5.69 5.88 9.11
CA GLY A 82 -6.70 6.38 8.18
C GLY A 82 -6.57 5.78 6.77
N LEU A 83 -5.34 5.68 6.24
CA LEU A 83 -5.09 5.01 4.96
C LEU A 83 -5.48 3.52 4.98
N GLN A 84 -5.16 2.80 6.04
CA GLN A 84 -5.51 1.38 6.18
C GLN A 84 -7.02 1.21 6.32
N TYR A 85 -7.64 1.98 7.20
CA TYR A 85 -9.07 1.93 7.49
C TYR A 85 -9.91 2.28 6.25
N ILE A 86 -9.66 3.44 5.63
CA ILE A 86 -10.38 3.85 4.41
C ILE A 86 -10.05 2.89 3.25
N GLY A 87 -8.77 2.56 3.08
CA GLY A 87 -8.32 1.75 1.94
C GLY A 87 -8.83 0.32 1.96
N THR A 88 -8.78 -0.33 3.10
CA THR A 88 -9.13 -1.74 3.25
C THR A 88 -10.49 -1.91 3.89
N ASP A 89 -10.65 -1.43 5.11
CA ASP A 89 -11.86 -1.74 5.91
C ASP A 89 -13.12 -1.11 5.35
N ILE A 90 -13.04 0.08 4.76
CA ILE A 90 -14.20 0.73 4.15
C ILE A 90 -14.30 0.42 2.66
N MET A 91 -13.30 0.83 1.88
CA MET A 91 -13.45 0.82 0.42
C MET A 91 -13.39 -0.59 -0.17
N ARG A 92 -12.41 -1.42 0.23
CA ARG A 92 -12.35 -2.80 -0.29
C ARG A 92 -13.45 -3.69 0.26
N LYS A 93 -13.75 -3.62 1.56
CA LYS A 93 -14.73 -4.52 2.19
C LYS A 93 -16.19 -4.12 1.92
N HIS A 94 -16.49 -2.82 1.92
CA HIS A 94 -17.88 -2.34 1.88
C HIS A 94 -18.29 -1.65 0.58
N PHE A 95 -17.34 -1.14 -0.22
CA PHE A 95 -17.66 -0.54 -1.51
C PHE A 95 -17.39 -1.49 -2.68
N HIS A 96 -16.12 -1.82 -2.95
CA HIS A 96 -15.75 -2.77 -4.01
C HIS A 96 -14.33 -3.30 -3.80
N PRO A 97 -14.10 -4.64 -3.82
CA PRO A 97 -12.77 -5.22 -3.57
C PRO A 97 -11.70 -4.77 -4.56
N ASP A 98 -12.09 -4.46 -5.81
CA ASP A 98 -11.18 -4.04 -6.87
C ASP A 98 -11.09 -2.53 -7.05
N ILE A 99 -11.60 -1.71 -6.12
CA ILE A 99 -11.70 -0.26 -6.32
C ILE A 99 -10.35 0.37 -6.70
N TRP A 100 -9.28 0.01 -6.01
CA TRP A 100 -7.94 0.56 -6.27
C TRP A 100 -7.32 0.01 -7.55
N VAL A 101 -7.63 -1.24 -7.89
CA VAL A 101 -7.24 -1.86 -9.16
C VAL A 101 -7.88 -1.12 -10.32
N ILE A 102 -9.21 -0.93 -10.28
CA ILE A 102 -9.97 -0.21 -11.32
C ILE A 102 -9.47 1.23 -11.47
N ALA A 103 -9.28 1.94 -10.36
CA ALA A 103 -8.77 3.31 -10.38
C ALA A 103 -7.38 3.41 -11.03
N SER A 104 -6.52 2.41 -10.79
CA SER A 104 -5.16 2.38 -11.33
C SER A 104 -5.09 1.93 -12.79
N GLU A 105 -5.96 1.04 -13.25
CA GLU A 105 -5.96 0.56 -14.66
C GLU A 105 -6.02 1.72 -15.66
N ARG A 106 -6.83 2.72 -15.39
CA ARG A 106 -6.96 3.90 -16.25
C ARG A 106 -5.64 4.69 -16.37
N VAL A 107 -4.83 4.66 -15.34
CA VAL A 107 -3.51 5.32 -15.33
C VAL A 107 -2.48 4.47 -16.06
N LEU A 108 -2.49 3.15 -15.82
CA LEU A 108 -1.57 2.20 -16.44
C LEU A 108 -1.63 2.23 -17.98
N MET A 109 -2.83 2.34 -18.53
CA MET A 109 -3.04 2.39 -20.00
C MET A 109 -2.39 3.60 -20.69
N ARG A 110 -1.94 4.61 -19.95
CA ARG A 110 -1.30 5.81 -20.52
C ARG A 110 0.19 5.64 -20.77
N TYR A 111 0.80 4.59 -20.21
CA TYR A 111 2.24 4.40 -20.23
C TYR A 111 2.62 3.04 -20.81
N ARG A 112 3.75 2.99 -21.51
CA ARG A 112 4.25 1.77 -22.13
C ARG A 112 4.96 0.86 -21.12
N ASP A 113 5.80 1.45 -20.28
CA ASP A 113 6.64 0.73 -19.33
C ASP A 113 6.37 1.28 -17.92
N VAL A 114 5.83 0.43 -17.05
CA VAL A 114 5.33 0.80 -15.72
C VAL A 114 5.88 -0.13 -14.65
N VAL A 115 6.29 0.44 -13.53
CA VAL A 115 6.61 -0.32 -12.31
C VAL A 115 5.63 0.02 -11.19
N ILE A 116 5.12 -1.01 -10.50
CA ILE A 116 4.19 -0.90 -9.38
C ILE A 116 4.84 -1.53 -8.16
N SER A 117 5.21 -0.75 -7.15
CA SER A 117 5.99 -1.22 -5.98
C SER A 117 5.15 -1.54 -4.74
N ASP A 118 3.85 -1.37 -4.81
CA ASP A 118 2.93 -1.59 -3.70
C ASP A 118 1.95 -2.76 -3.93
N VAL A 119 2.34 -3.73 -4.75
CA VAL A 119 1.55 -4.94 -5.01
C VAL A 119 1.45 -5.78 -3.75
N ARG A 120 0.22 -6.05 -3.30
CA ARG A 120 -0.06 -6.80 -2.07
C ARG A 120 -1.15 -7.86 -2.26
N PHE A 121 -2.24 -7.52 -2.94
CA PHE A 121 -3.44 -8.35 -3.03
C PHE A 121 -3.46 -9.22 -4.29
N PRO A 122 -4.11 -10.41 -4.21
CA PRO A 122 -4.22 -11.31 -5.36
C PRO A 122 -4.90 -10.68 -6.59
N ASN A 123 -5.89 -9.81 -6.40
CA ASN A 123 -6.57 -9.10 -7.48
C ASN A 123 -5.65 -8.09 -8.20
N GLU A 124 -4.72 -7.46 -7.49
CA GLU A 124 -3.68 -6.60 -8.05
C GLU A 124 -2.73 -7.40 -8.94
N MET A 125 -2.28 -8.57 -8.43
CA MET A 125 -1.44 -9.50 -9.20
C MET A 125 -2.17 -10.03 -10.45
N ALA A 126 -3.45 -10.37 -10.30
CA ALA A 126 -4.27 -10.83 -11.42
C ALA A 126 -4.40 -9.75 -12.51
N MET A 127 -4.60 -8.50 -12.11
CA MET A 127 -4.67 -7.37 -13.05
C MET A 127 -3.35 -7.20 -13.82
N ILE A 128 -2.22 -7.22 -13.14
CA ILE A 128 -0.89 -7.10 -13.78
C ILE A 128 -0.69 -8.24 -14.79
N ARG A 129 -0.99 -9.50 -14.40
CA ARG A 129 -0.84 -10.68 -15.27
C ARG A 129 -1.74 -10.63 -16.48
N ARG A 130 -3.03 -10.27 -16.33
CA ARG A 130 -3.96 -10.18 -17.47
C ARG A 130 -3.58 -9.09 -18.48
N ASN A 131 -2.82 -8.09 -18.06
CA ASN A 131 -2.26 -7.06 -18.94
C ASN A 131 -0.84 -7.40 -19.45
N GLY A 132 -0.42 -8.67 -19.39
CA GLY A 132 0.86 -9.15 -19.89
C GLY A 132 2.07 -8.75 -19.05
N GLY A 133 1.83 -8.29 -17.82
CA GLY A 133 2.88 -7.88 -16.89
C GLY A 133 3.50 -9.05 -16.12
N LYS A 134 4.60 -8.76 -15.44
CA LYS A 134 5.33 -9.71 -14.58
C LYS A 134 5.28 -9.28 -13.13
N ILE A 135 5.27 -10.27 -12.23
CA ILE A 135 5.38 -10.05 -10.79
C ILE A 135 6.79 -10.45 -10.35
N TRP A 136 7.48 -9.52 -9.70
CA TRP A 136 8.77 -9.75 -9.06
C TRP A 136 8.59 -9.75 -7.54
N MET A 137 8.98 -10.83 -6.92
CA MET A 137 9.00 -10.91 -5.45
C MET A 137 10.38 -10.52 -4.95
N VAL A 138 10.43 -9.52 -4.09
CA VAL A 138 11.65 -9.13 -3.38
C VAL A 138 11.69 -9.92 -2.08
N ASP A 139 12.49 -10.98 -2.11
CA ASP A 139 12.73 -11.83 -0.95
C ASP A 139 13.97 -11.33 -0.19
N ARG A 140 13.76 -11.03 1.09
CA ARG A 140 14.77 -10.63 2.04
C ARG A 140 14.52 -11.34 3.36
N GLU A 141 15.16 -10.92 4.42
CA GLU A 141 14.91 -11.44 5.76
C GLU A 141 13.41 -11.37 6.11
N ARG A 142 12.84 -12.51 6.52
CA ARG A 142 11.43 -12.62 6.85
C ARG A 142 11.15 -11.90 8.17
N PRO A 143 10.07 -11.13 8.26
CA PRO A 143 9.67 -10.51 9.51
C PRO A 143 9.27 -11.56 10.55
N SER A 144 9.42 -11.24 11.83
CA SER A 144 9.14 -12.17 12.95
C SER A 144 7.68 -12.68 12.98
N TRP A 145 6.75 -11.93 12.41
CA TRP A 145 5.33 -12.31 12.33
C TRP A 145 5.00 -13.23 11.15
N TYR A 146 5.96 -13.49 10.24
CA TYR A 146 5.69 -14.19 8.98
C TYR A 146 5.07 -15.57 9.17
N ASP A 147 5.65 -16.38 10.08
CA ASP A 147 5.18 -17.74 10.30
C ASP A 147 3.79 -17.79 10.93
N VAL A 148 3.44 -16.81 11.76
CA VAL A 148 2.09 -16.68 12.33
C VAL A 148 1.11 -16.25 11.24
N ALA A 149 1.44 -15.27 10.42
CA ALA A 149 0.59 -14.82 9.32
C ALA A 149 0.32 -15.95 8.31
N LEU A 150 1.30 -16.81 8.06
CA LEU A 150 1.17 -17.92 7.10
C LEU A 150 0.34 -19.08 7.66
N ASN A 151 0.56 -19.47 8.93
CA ASN A 151 0.03 -20.72 9.48
C ASN A 151 -1.19 -20.52 10.39
N ALA A 152 -1.36 -19.35 10.97
CA ALA A 152 -2.43 -19.01 11.91
C ALA A 152 -2.80 -17.53 11.82
N PRO A 153 -3.27 -17.03 10.63
CA PRO A 153 -3.53 -15.61 10.43
C PRO A 153 -4.59 -15.01 11.38
N GLU A 154 -5.48 -15.84 11.92
CA GLU A 154 -6.45 -15.46 12.93
C GLU A 154 -5.81 -15.03 14.26
N GLN A 155 -4.58 -15.44 14.53
CA GLN A 155 -3.84 -15.07 15.73
C GLN A 155 -3.03 -13.77 15.57
N MET A 156 -2.93 -13.25 14.34
CA MET A 156 -2.16 -12.03 14.06
C MET A 156 -2.63 -10.83 14.91
N PRO A 157 -3.95 -10.56 15.08
CA PRO A 157 -4.40 -9.45 15.92
C PRO A 157 -4.02 -9.58 17.40
N GLU A 158 -3.88 -10.81 17.91
CA GLU A 158 -3.50 -11.07 19.29
C GLU A 158 -1.99 -10.88 19.50
N PHE A 159 -1.16 -11.52 18.67
CA PHE A 159 0.30 -11.51 18.82
C PHE A 159 0.96 -10.27 18.22
N TYR A 160 0.37 -9.72 17.15
CA TYR A 160 0.92 -8.59 16.41
C TYR A 160 -0.15 -7.51 16.11
N PRO A 161 -0.77 -6.91 17.15
CA PRO A 161 -1.89 -5.97 16.97
C PRO A 161 -1.52 -4.69 16.20
N HIS A 162 -0.22 -4.41 16.05
CA HIS A 162 0.30 -3.28 15.29
C HIS A 162 0.46 -3.56 13.79
N ILE A 163 0.27 -4.82 13.36
CA ILE A 163 0.37 -5.22 11.96
C ILE A 163 -1.05 -5.32 11.39
N HIS A 164 -1.39 -4.41 10.50
CA HIS A 164 -2.69 -4.42 9.84
C HIS A 164 -2.79 -5.58 8.84
N GLU A 165 -3.99 -6.15 8.67
CA GLU A 165 -4.22 -7.29 7.77
C GLU A 165 -3.71 -7.05 6.34
N SER A 166 -3.78 -5.83 5.81
CA SER A 166 -3.24 -5.49 4.48
C SER A 166 -1.72 -5.63 4.33
N GLU A 167 -1.00 -5.92 5.42
CA GLU A 167 0.44 -6.14 5.40
C GLU A 167 0.81 -7.61 5.17
N TYR A 168 -0.13 -8.55 5.40
CA TYR A 168 0.12 -10.01 5.33
C TYR A 168 -0.91 -10.82 4.53
N VAL A 169 -1.91 -10.20 3.94
CA VAL A 169 -2.90 -10.88 3.06
C VAL A 169 -2.31 -11.25 1.71
#